data_2032c41502ba9957d7b7226454795f50
#
_entry.id   2032c41502ba9957d7b7226454795f50
#
_cell.length_a   1.000
_cell.length_b   1.000
_cell.length_c   1.000
_cell.angle_alpha   90.00
_cell.angle_beta   90.00
_cell.angle_gamma   90.00
#
_symmetry.space_group_name_H-M   'P 1'
#
loop_
_entity.id
_entity.type
_entity.pdbx_description
1 polymer ?
#
loop_
_entity_poly.entity_id
_entity_poly.type
_entity_poly.pdbx_seq_one_letter_code
_entity_poly.pdbx_strand_id
1 'polypeptide(L)'
;MSPATTDETGQRPRVRATDVAASAQVSVATVSLVANGKAAGRVSESTVRRVQQAIEELGYTVNQAARSLATGRRQCVALVAQDMTNPFISAIAAGVAEALGTQTQLLLAVSGSGSQEPDLRHVFGADVDGVLLDCPVPLPLEAPEAQRPVVVMDDPKAPTGASSVCFDLRAGASQLADHLITLGHRTIVYLDAPRPVATFADRRRYLTDQLRRQHKDVRVLRTHSDIEIGAARAKVLANWPSWAEAGVTAIVAASDVQAYGVLGALADLKADVPGRVSVASFDDLPFAAIVGPPLTAISLPAFDLGFEAATLLQDMIERGTRARRTVVLPTHLTVRSSTGPAAA
;
A
#
# COMPACT_ATOMS: atom_id res chain seq x y z
N MET A 1 -10.11 -48.05 22.20
CA MET A 1 -9.81 -47.46 20.89
C MET A 1 -10.99 -47.76 19.97
N SER A 2 -11.93 -46.83 19.80
CA SER A 2 -13.02 -46.94 18.81
C SER A 2 -12.56 -46.28 17.51
N PRO A 3 -12.84 -46.86 16.33
CA PRO A 3 -12.45 -46.29 15.06
C PRO A 3 -13.32 -45.01 14.77
N ALA A 4 -12.66 -43.96 14.34
CA ALA A 4 -13.30 -42.76 13.88
C ALA A 4 -14.11 -43.05 12.60
N THR A 5 -15.42 -42.80 12.63
CA THR A 5 -16.32 -42.83 11.49
C THR A 5 -15.90 -41.73 10.49
N THR A 6 -15.37 -42.12 9.35
CA THR A 6 -15.18 -41.26 8.18
C THR A 6 -16.51 -41.18 7.43
N ASP A 7 -16.89 -39.97 7.06
CA ASP A 7 -17.98 -39.68 6.14
C ASP A 7 -17.66 -40.18 4.72
N GLU A 8 -18.66 -40.45 3.87
CA GLU A 8 -18.54 -40.97 2.49
C GLU A 8 -17.67 -40.11 1.55
N THR A 9 -17.27 -38.89 1.97
CA THR A 9 -16.38 -37.97 1.22
C THR A 9 -14.92 -38.04 1.66
N GLY A 10 -14.54 -38.89 2.66
CA GLY A 10 -13.15 -39.02 3.14
C GLY A 10 -12.64 -37.84 3.96
N GLN A 11 -13.47 -36.85 4.28
CA GLN A 11 -13.12 -35.71 5.12
C GLN A 11 -13.45 -36.02 6.60
N ARG A 12 -12.49 -35.73 7.50
CA ARG A 12 -12.78 -35.77 8.94
C ARG A 12 -13.85 -34.77 9.27
N PRO A 13 -14.92 -35.13 10.02
CA PRO A 13 -15.95 -34.17 10.39
C PRO A 13 -15.33 -32.99 11.14
N ARG A 14 -15.69 -31.79 10.69
CA ARG A 14 -15.17 -30.54 11.28
C ARG A 14 -15.63 -30.46 12.74
N VAL A 15 -14.68 -30.35 13.67
CA VAL A 15 -14.95 -30.19 15.11
C VAL A 15 -15.84 -28.96 15.33
N ARG A 16 -16.87 -29.12 16.14
CA ARG A 16 -17.86 -28.06 16.46
C ARG A 16 -17.62 -27.49 17.86
N ALA A 17 -18.12 -26.29 18.11
CA ALA A 17 -18.08 -25.70 19.45
C ALA A 17 -18.78 -26.56 20.52
N THR A 18 -19.77 -27.38 20.10
CA THR A 18 -20.42 -28.38 20.96
C THR A 18 -19.47 -29.45 21.46
N ASP A 19 -18.52 -29.88 20.64
CA ASP A 19 -17.57 -30.94 20.95
C ASP A 19 -16.54 -30.42 21.98
N VAL A 20 -16.07 -29.17 21.80
CA VAL A 20 -15.22 -28.47 22.78
C VAL A 20 -15.95 -28.26 24.09
N ALA A 21 -17.24 -27.86 24.03
CA ALA A 21 -18.06 -27.64 25.23
C ALA A 21 -18.23 -28.95 26.06
N ALA A 22 -18.45 -30.07 25.36
CA ALA A 22 -18.56 -31.39 25.99
C ALA A 22 -17.20 -31.83 26.61
N SER A 23 -16.08 -31.68 25.89
CA SER A 23 -14.74 -32.02 26.34
C SER A 23 -14.32 -31.17 27.56
N ALA A 24 -14.55 -29.86 27.52
CA ALA A 24 -14.23 -28.94 28.62
C ALA A 24 -15.25 -28.88 29.75
N GLN A 25 -16.37 -29.61 29.62
CA GLN A 25 -17.51 -29.61 30.56
C GLN A 25 -18.02 -28.19 30.87
N VAL A 26 -18.30 -27.42 29.82
CA VAL A 26 -18.82 -26.05 29.89
C VAL A 26 -19.95 -25.84 28.90
N SER A 27 -20.64 -24.70 28.98
CA SER A 27 -21.61 -24.31 27.97
C SER A 27 -20.93 -23.86 26.65
N VAL A 28 -21.60 -24.00 25.52
CA VAL A 28 -21.14 -23.46 24.21
C VAL A 28 -20.90 -21.95 24.28
N ALA A 29 -21.67 -21.23 25.11
CA ALA A 29 -21.46 -19.80 25.35
C ALA A 29 -20.11 -19.53 26.03
N THR A 30 -19.70 -20.38 26.96
CA THR A 30 -18.38 -20.28 27.61
C THR A 30 -17.25 -20.54 26.63
N VAL A 31 -17.38 -21.58 25.77
CA VAL A 31 -16.43 -21.83 24.67
C VAL A 31 -16.32 -20.61 23.79
N SER A 32 -17.44 -20.01 23.39
CA SER A 32 -17.45 -18.80 22.56
C SER A 32 -16.74 -17.63 23.24
N LEU A 33 -16.92 -17.40 24.54
CA LEU A 33 -16.23 -16.34 25.27
C LEU A 33 -14.72 -16.55 25.30
N VAL A 34 -14.26 -17.78 25.54
CA VAL A 34 -12.83 -18.11 25.59
C VAL A 34 -12.20 -18.05 24.21
N ALA A 35 -12.81 -18.70 23.21
CA ALA A 35 -12.31 -18.73 21.84
C ALA A 35 -12.24 -17.34 21.17
N ASN A 36 -13.03 -16.37 21.67
CA ASN A 36 -13.05 -15.00 21.17
C ASN A 36 -12.27 -14.00 22.07
N GLY A 37 -11.50 -14.46 23.05
CA GLY A 37 -10.73 -13.60 23.96
C GLY A 37 -11.57 -12.71 24.88
N LYS A 38 -12.89 -12.98 25.04
CA LYS A 38 -13.85 -12.18 25.83
C LYS A 38 -14.13 -12.79 27.20
N ALA A 39 -13.23 -13.67 27.67
CA ALA A 39 -13.38 -14.40 28.93
C ALA A 39 -13.04 -13.56 30.17
N ALA A 40 -12.24 -12.49 30.04
CA ALA A 40 -11.77 -11.66 31.13
C ALA A 40 -12.95 -11.12 32.00
N GLY A 41 -12.90 -11.37 33.33
CA GLY A 41 -13.94 -10.95 34.25
C GLY A 41 -15.29 -11.71 34.17
N ARG A 42 -15.41 -12.66 33.20
CA ARG A 42 -16.66 -13.42 32.96
C ARG A 42 -16.52 -14.93 33.19
N VAL A 43 -15.30 -15.44 33.07
CA VAL A 43 -14.97 -16.87 33.18
C VAL A 43 -13.76 -17.00 34.07
N SER A 44 -13.75 -18.01 34.96
CA SER A 44 -12.59 -18.25 35.82
C SER A 44 -11.38 -18.71 35.04
N GLU A 45 -10.18 -18.38 35.49
CA GLU A 45 -8.93 -18.76 34.81
C GLU A 45 -8.79 -20.28 34.61
N SER A 46 -9.25 -21.06 35.63
CA SER A 46 -9.24 -22.53 35.51
C SER A 46 -10.13 -23.04 34.40
N THR A 47 -11.29 -22.41 34.20
CA THR A 47 -12.21 -22.75 33.11
C THR A 47 -11.63 -22.29 31.74
N VAL A 48 -10.99 -21.13 31.70
CA VAL A 48 -10.31 -20.65 30.48
C VAL A 48 -9.25 -21.66 30.03
N ARG A 49 -8.40 -22.11 30.96
CA ARG A 49 -7.36 -23.12 30.64
C ARG A 49 -7.93 -24.43 30.16
N ARG A 50 -9.01 -24.96 30.77
CA ARG A 50 -9.66 -26.19 30.31
C ARG A 50 -10.21 -26.06 28.89
N VAL A 51 -10.84 -24.94 28.59
CA VAL A 51 -11.39 -24.69 27.25
C VAL A 51 -10.28 -24.54 26.22
N GLN A 52 -9.20 -23.82 26.52
CA GLN A 52 -8.04 -23.69 25.66
C GLN A 52 -7.40 -25.04 25.36
N GLN A 53 -7.20 -25.88 26.37
CA GLN A 53 -6.67 -27.24 26.21
C GLN A 53 -7.59 -28.07 25.29
N ALA A 54 -8.90 -28.04 25.51
CA ALA A 54 -9.86 -28.77 24.66
C ALA A 54 -9.86 -28.27 23.20
N ILE A 55 -9.69 -26.94 22.98
CA ILE A 55 -9.53 -26.34 21.65
C ILE A 55 -8.30 -26.92 20.94
N GLU A 56 -7.16 -26.95 21.63
CA GLU A 56 -5.89 -27.48 21.09
C GLU A 56 -5.97 -28.98 20.81
N GLU A 57 -6.44 -29.78 21.75
CA GLU A 57 -6.56 -31.25 21.62
C GLU A 57 -7.49 -31.69 20.49
N LEU A 58 -8.61 -30.96 20.32
CA LEU A 58 -9.58 -31.28 19.27
C LEU A 58 -9.27 -30.62 17.92
N GLY A 59 -8.32 -29.66 17.88
CA GLY A 59 -8.03 -28.88 16.67
C GLY A 59 -9.21 -28.00 16.27
N TYR A 60 -9.97 -27.47 17.25
CA TYR A 60 -11.13 -26.65 16.96
C TYR A 60 -10.72 -25.28 16.41
N THR A 61 -11.28 -24.91 15.28
CA THR A 61 -11.18 -23.56 14.71
C THR A 61 -12.54 -22.89 14.71
N VAL A 62 -12.57 -21.62 15.14
CA VAL A 62 -13.82 -20.83 15.16
C VAL A 62 -14.45 -20.80 13.77
N ASN A 63 -15.72 -21.17 13.67
CA ASN A 63 -16.44 -21.06 12.40
C ASN A 63 -16.79 -19.60 12.13
N GLN A 64 -16.01 -18.96 11.23
CA GLN A 64 -16.20 -17.56 10.85
C GLN A 64 -17.61 -17.30 10.26
N ALA A 65 -18.15 -18.24 9.49
CA ALA A 65 -19.50 -18.12 8.93
C ALA A 65 -20.59 -18.08 10.02
N ALA A 66 -20.48 -18.95 11.06
CA ALA A 66 -21.41 -18.92 12.18
C ALA A 66 -21.25 -17.64 13.02
N ARG A 67 -20.02 -17.14 13.17
CA ARG A 67 -19.72 -15.89 13.87
C ARG A 67 -20.26 -14.68 13.12
N SER A 68 -20.09 -14.63 11.79
CA SER A 68 -20.61 -13.54 10.96
C SER A 68 -22.16 -13.47 11.01
N LEU A 69 -22.83 -14.62 11.00
CA LEU A 69 -24.29 -14.67 11.19
C LEU A 69 -24.73 -14.13 12.56
N ALA A 70 -23.98 -14.42 13.61
CA ALA A 70 -24.31 -13.98 14.97
C ALA A 70 -24.01 -12.49 15.22
N THR A 71 -22.99 -11.93 14.56
CA THR A 71 -22.52 -10.55 14.78
C THR A 71 -22.95 -9.58 13.68
N GLY A 72 -23.41 -10.08 12.52
CA GLY A 72 -23.66 -9.29 11.31
C GLY A 72 -22.39 -8.74 10.67
N ARG A 73 -21.20 -9.17 11.14
CA ARG A 73 -19.89 -8.72 10.65
C ARG A 73 -19.07 -9.90 10.16
N ARG A 74 -18.39 -9.72 9.02
CA ARG A 74 -17.56 -10.76 8.39
C ARG A 74 -16.18 -10.86 9.00
N GLN A 75 -15.71 -9.77 9.63
CA GLN A 75 -14.33 -9.61 10.07
C GLN A 75 -13.33 -9.85 8.93
N CYS A 76 -13.65 -9.30 7.79
CA CYS A 76 -12.86 -9.35 6.57
C CYS A 76 -12.87 -7.98 5.90
N VAL A 77 -11.69 -7.48 5.54
CA VAL A 77 -11.48 -6.24 4.81
C VAL A 77 -10.73 -6.58 3.52
N ALA A 78 -11.14 -6.00 2.40
CA ALA A 78 -10.42 -6.13 1.14
C ALA A 78 -9.46 -4.97 0.93
N LEU A 79 -8.22 -5.27 0.53
CA LEU A 79 -7.27 -4.33 -0.04
C LEU A 79 -7.19 -4.60 -1.55
N VAL A 80 -7.59 -3.61 -2.34
CA VAL A 80 -7.46 -3.64 -3.80
C VAL A 80 -6.17 -2.93 -4.17
N ALA A 81 -5.26 -3.65 -4.81
CA ALA A 81 -3.96 -3.16 -5.25
C ALA A 81 -3.69 -3.55 -6.69
N GLN A 82 -2.89 -2.74 -7.41
CA GLN A 82 -2.59 -3.03 -8.81
C GLN A 82 -1.48 -4.07 -8.96
N ASP A 83 -0.39 -3.92 -8.24
CA ASP A 83 0.82 -4.72 -8.43
C ASP A 83 1.53 -4.99 -7.10
N MET A 84 1.43 -6.21 -6.61
CA MET A 84 2.10 -6.64 -5.37
C MET A 84 3.61 -6.84 -5.53
N THR A 85 4.15 -6.76 -6.75
CA THR A 85 5.60 -6.81 -6.97
C THR A 85 6.27 -5.47 -6.65
N ASN A 86 5.49 -4.39 -6.60
CA ASN A 86 5.97 -3.09 -6.14
C ASN A 86 6.13 -3.08 -4.60
N PRO A 87 7.35 -2.90 -4.06
CA PRO A 87 7.59 -2.88 -2.61
C PRO A 87 6.78 -1.81 -1.85
N PHE A 88 6.40 -0.73 -2.51
CA PHE A 88 5.54 0.31 -1.95
C PHE A 88 4.18 -0.27 -1.54
N ILE A 89 3.57 -1.05 -2.42
CA ILE A 89 2.28 -1.72 -2.15
C ILE A 89 2.40 -2.75 -1.03
N SER A 90 3.53 -3.48 -0.99
CA SER A 90 3.79 -4.43 0.09
C SER A 90 3.90 -3.75 1.45
N ALA A 91 4.50 -2.54 1.51
CA ALA A 91 4.57 -1.74 2.74
C ALA A 91 3.18 -1.24 3.17
N ILE A 92 2.33 -0.81 2.23
CA ILE A 92 0.92 -0.47 2.51
C ILE A 92 0.20 -1.68 3.11
N ALA A 93 0.31 -2.85 2.48
CA ALA A 93 -0.35 -4.07 2.95
C ALA A 93 0.11 -4.48 4.37
N ALA A 94 1.39 -4.27 4.68
CA ALA A 94 1.93 -4.50 6.03
C ALA A 94 1.31 -3.55 7.06
N GLY A 95 1.19 -2.25 6.76
CA GLY A 95 0.52 -1.27 7.61
C GLY A 95 -0.96 -1.60 7.84
N VAL A 96 -1.65 -2.01 6.77
CA VAL A 96 -3.04 -2.48 6.86
C VAL A 96 -3.16 -3.69 7.78
N ALA A 97 -2.31 -4.70 7.60
CA ALA A 97 -2.33 -5.91 8.41
C ALA A 97 -2.07 -5.62 9.90
N GLU A 98 -1.13 -4.72 10.20
CA GLU A 98 -0.82 -4.28 11.57
C GLU A 98 -2.02 -3.61 12.22
N ALA A 99 -2.68 -2.67 11.54
CA ALA A 99 -3.85 -1.97 12.05
C ALA A 99 -5.05 -2.90 12.27
N LEU A 100 -5.29 -3.84 11.33
CA LEU A 100 -6.40 -4.81 11.43
C LEU A 100 -6.19 -5.82 12.57
N GLY A 101 -4.95 -6.11 12.93
CA GLY A 101 -4.59 -7.10 13.94
C GLY A 101 -5.04 -8.52 13.55
N THR A 102 -5.04 -9.42 14.54
CA THR A 102 -5.32 -10.85 14.31
C THR A 102 -6.80 -11.23 14.17
N GLN A 103 -7.70 -10.31 14.47
CA GLN A 103 -9.15 -10.58 14.51
C GLN A 103 -9.86 -10.33 13.19
N THR A 104 -9.24 -9.57 12.30
CA THR A 104 -9.81 -9.22 10.99
C THR A 104 -8.94 -9.80 9.87
N GLN A 105 -9.55 -10.52 8.95
CA GLN A 105 -8.86 -11.05 7.78
C GLN A 105 -8.62 -9.96 6.74
N LEU A 106 -7.44 -9.94 6.14
CA LEU A 106 -7.11 -9.12 4.99
C LEU A 106 -7.23 -9.96 3.71
N LEU A 107 -8.18 -9.60 2.85
CA LEU A 107 -8.30 -10.13 1.51
C LEU A 107 -7.53 -9.23 0.53
N LEU A 108 -6.54 -9.77 -0.14
CA LEU A 108 -5.83 -9.05 -1.19
C LEU A 108 -6.49 -9.32 -2.55
N ALA A 109 -6.99 -8.26 -3.18
CA ALA A 109 -7.52 -8.29 -4.52
C ALA A 109 -6.55 -7.57 -5.47
N VAL A 110 -5.85 -8.34 -6.30
CA VAL A 110 -4.79 -7.82 -7.18
C VAL A 110 -5.28 -7.86 -8.62
N SER A 111 -5.21 -6.72 -9.31
CA SER A 111 -5.63 -6.62 -10.72
C SER A 111 -4.57 -7.10 -11.72
N GLY A 112 -3.35 -7.36 -11.26
CA GLY A 112 -2.21 -7.75 -12.11
C GLY A 112 -1.52 -6.57 -12.78
N SER A 113 -0.31 -6.82 -13.29
CA SER A 113 0.54 -5.81 -13.96
C SER A 113 0.05 -5.36 -15.35
N GLY A 114 -1.13 -5.82 -15.76
CA GLY A 114 -1.71 -5.48 -17.07
C GLY A 114 -2.45 -4.15 -17.10
N SER A 115 -2.85 -3.73 -18.30
CA SER A 115 -3.56 -2.48 -18.58
C SER A 115 -5.04 -2.49 -18.13
N GLN A 116 -5.53 -3.55 -17.51
CA GLN A 116 -6.94 -3.66 -17.12
C GLN A 116 -7.17 -3.04 -15.74
N GLU A 117 -8.22 -2.24 -15.63
CA GLU A 117 -8.73 -1.78 -14.36
C GLU A 117 -9.19 -2.99 -13.53
N PRO A 118 -8.99 -2.97 -12.19
CA PRO A 118 -9.47 -4.07 -11.34
C PRO A 118 -10.99 -4.22 -11.47
N ASP A 119 -11.46 -5.44 -11.67
CA ASP A 119 -12.89 -5.72 -11.65
C ASP A 119 -13.41 -5.70 -10.20
N LEU A 120 -13.83 -4.54 -9.76
CA LEU A 120 -14.35 -4.33 -8.41
C LEU A 120 -15.63 -5.12 -8.11
N ARG A 121 -16.35 -5.61 -9.12
CA ARG A 121 -17.59 -6.40 -8.91
C ARG A 121 -17.32 -7.64 -8.07
N HIS A 122 -16.20 -8.32 -8.30
CA HIS A 122 -15.81 -9.48 -7.49
C HIS A 122 -15.45 -9.09 -6.06
N VAL A 123 -14.79 -7.94 -5.86
CA VAL A 123 -14.44 -7.43 -4.52
C VAL A 123 -15.69 -7.02 -3.74
N PHE A 124 -16.58 -6.27 -4.39
CA PHE A 124 -17.83 -5.85 -3.76
C PHE A 124 -18.84 -7.01 -3.62
N GLY A 125 -18.78 -8.02 -4.49
CA GLY A 125 -19.53 -9.27 -4.34
C GLY A 125 -18.98 -10.20 -3.26
N ALA A 126 -17.71 -10.02 -2.84
CA ALA A 126 -17.13 -10.76 -1.72
C ALA A 126 -17.77 -10.34 -0.38
N ASP A 127 -17.76 -11.27 0.55
CA ASP A 127 -18.31 -11.07 1.89
C ASP A 127 -17.30 -10.32 2.79
N VAL A 128 -17.09 -9.01 2.52
CA VAL A 128 -16.18 -8.13 3.27
C VAL A 128 -16.94 -7.03 3.99
N ASP A 129 -16.43 -6.53 5.10
CA ASP A 129 -17.02 -5.45 5.89
C ASP A 129 -16.68 -4.05 5.34
N GLY A 130 -15.56 -3.94 4.60
CA GLY A 130 -15.11 -2.70 4.00
C GLY A 130 -13.99 -2.91 2.99
N VAL A 131 -13.65 -1.86 2.24
CA VAL A 131 -12.69 -1.91 1.13
C VAL A 131 -11.68 -0.76 1.25
N LEU A 132 -10.40 -1.11 1.10
CA LEU A 132 -9.28 -0.19 0.92
C LEU A 132 -8.88 -0.20 -0.55
N LEU A 133 -8.80 0.96 -1.17
CA LEU A 133 -8.45 1.11 -2.59
C LEU A 133 -7.11 1.84 -2.74
N ASP A 134 -6.11 1.17 -3.27
CA ASP A 134 -4.81 1.76 -3.62
C ASP A 134 -4.78 2.26 -5.09
N CYS A 135 -5.87 2.54 -5.66
CA CYS A 135 -5.93 3.10 -7.01
C CYS A 135 -7.26 3.81 -7.21
N PRO A 136 -7.26 4.96 -7.87
CA PRO A 136 -8.50 5.57 -8.29
C PRO A 136 -9.14 4.71 -9.39
N VAL A 137 -9.98 3.81 -8.97
CA VAL A 137 -10.90 3.10 -9.86
C VAL A 137 -12.22 3.84 -9.80
N PRO A 138 -12.92 4.05 -10.92
CA PRO A 138 -14.28 4.56 -10.89
C PRO A 138 -15.11 3.67 -9.97
N LEU A 139 -15.46 4.18 -8.79
CA LEU A 139 -16.34 3.47 -7.87
C LEU A 139 -17.74 3.45 -8.49
N PRO A 140 -18.38 2.30 -8.63
CA PRO A 140 -19.80 2.22 -8.99
C PRO A 140 -20.64 2.68 -7.80
N LEU A 141 -20.69 4.01 -7.57
CA LEU A 141 -21.37 4.61 -6.41
C LEU A 141 -22.88 4.40 -6.39
N GLU A 142 -23.44 3.91 -7.48
CA GLU A 142 -24.90 3.68 -7.63
C GLU A 142 -25.34 2.24 -7.33
N ALA A 143 -24.40 1.33 -7.13
CA ALA A 143 -24.72 -0.07 -6.86
C ALA A 143 -25.03 -0.31 -5.36
N PRO A 144 -25.88 -1.30 -5.00
CA PRO A 144 -26.12 -1.69 -3.61
C PRO A 144 -24.83 -2.03 -2.85
N GLU A 145 -23.81 -2.45 -3.57
CA GLU A 145 -22.46 -2.73 -3.08
C GLU A 145 -21.74 -1.47 -2.54
N ALA A 146 -22.12 -0.28 -3.02
CA ALA A 146 -21.64 1.00 -2.51
C ALA A 146 -22.12 1.30 -1.06
N GLN A 147 -22.87 0.39 -0.45
CA GLN A 147 -23.27 0.52 0.95
C GLN A 147 -22.15 0.20 1.95
N ARG A 148 -21.03 -0.36 1.52
CA ARG A 148 -19.90 -0.66 2.39
C ARG A 148 -18.97 0.54 2.55
N PRO A 149 -18.33 0.69 3.73
CA PRO A 149 -17.29 1.70 3.91
C PRO A 149 -16.14 1.48 2.93
N VAL A 150 -15.69 2.57 2.31
CA VAL A 150 -14.54 2.58 1.39
C VAL A 150 -13.59 3.69 1.82
N VAL A 151 -12.31 3.36 1.89
CA VAL A 151 -11.22 4.34 2.06
C VAL A 151 -10.31 4.26 0.84
N VAL A 152 -10.08 5.40 0.20
CA VAL A 152 -9.18 5.53 -0.95
C VAL A 152 -7.81 5.97 -0.45
N MET A 153 -6.75 5.34 -0.93
CA MET A 153 -5.38 5.65 -0.57
C MET A 153 -4.67 6.36 -1.72
N ASP A 154 -3.79 7.30 -1.35
CA ASP A 154 -2.93 8.08 -2.25
C ASP A 154 -3.68 8.81 -3.40
N ASP A 155 -4.95 9.18 -3.15
CA ASP A 155 -5.72 10.04 -4.04
C ASP A 155 -6.38 11.19 -3.26
N PRO A 156 -5.83 12.42 -3.33
CA PRO A 156 -6.44 13.58 -2.68
C PRO A 156 -7.76 14.02 -3.33
N LYS A 157 -8.03 13.52 -4.55
CA LYS A 157 -9.27 13.77 -5.30
C LYS A 157 -10.24 12.60 -5.22
N ALA A 158 -10.16 11.84 -4.13
CA ALA A 158 -11.05 10.71 -3.92
C ALA A 158 -12.50 11.04 -4.32
N PRO A 159 -13.24 10.11 -4.93
CA PRO A 159 -14.61 10.32 -5.38
C PRO A 159 -15.50 10.92 -4.29
N THR A 160 -16.48 11.72 -4.71
CA THR A 160 -17.44 12.35 -3.78
C THR A 160 -18.07 11.29 -2.88
N GLY A 161 -17.91 11.45 -1.56
CA GLY A 161 -18.48 10.52 -0.56
C GLY A 161 -17.52 9.48 0.01
N ALA A 162 -16.34 9.23 -0.59
CA ALA A 162 -15.33 8.35 -0.03
C ALA A 162 -14.43 9.09 0.99
N SER A 163 -14.01 8.37 2.03
CA SER A 163 -12.90 8.80 2.90
C SER A 163 -11.57 8.53 2.22
N SER A 164 -10.53 9.29 2.56
CA SER A 164 -9.21 9.12 1.95
C SER A 164 -8.07 9.33 2.92
N VAL A 165 -6.96 8.65 2.66
CA VAL A 165 -5.65 8.91 3.27
C VAL A 165 -4.68 9.18 2.12
N CYS A 166 -3.98 10.32 2.14
CA CYS A 166 -3.09 10.74 1.06
C CYS A 166 -1.83 11.43 1.62
N PHE A 167 -0.88 11.74 0.74
CA PHE A 167 0.35 12.41 1.10
C PHE A 167 0.29 13.93 0.85
N ASP A 168 0.94 14.71 1.70
CA ASP A 168 1.30 16.09 1.37
C ASP A 168 2.49 16.11 0.40
N LEU A 169 2.21 15.81 -0.86
CA LEU A 169 3.24 15.78 -1.90
C LEU A 169 3.88 17.14 -2.15
N ARG A 170 3.23 18.23 -1.75
CA ARG A 170 3.73 19.59 -1.95
C ARG A 170 4.97 19.86 -1.10
N ALA A 171 4.96 19.40 0.16
CA ALA A 171 6.07 19.63 1.08
C ALA A 171 7.37 18.97 0.58
N GLY A 172 7.33 17.67 0.27
CA GLY A 172 8.48 16.94 -0.26
C GLY A 172 8.95 17.46 -1.62
N ALA A 173 8.01 17.78 -2.53
CA ALA A 173 8.34 18.32 -3.85
C ALA A 173 9.02 19.69 -3.76
N SER A 174 8.62 20.55 -2.79
CA SER A 174 9.28 21.84 -2.55
C SER A 174 10.72 21.62 -2.10
N GLN A 175 10.96 20.72 -1.13
CA GLN A 175 12.30 20.43 -0.62
C GLN A 175 13.21 19.87 -1.73
N LEU A 176 12.70 18.97 -2.59
CA LEU A 176 13.47 18.45 -3.72
C LEU A 176 13.79 19.53 -4.76
N ALA A 177 12.83 20.41 -5.04
CA ALA A 177 13.06 21.55 -5.95
C ALA A 177 14.14 22.50 -5.39
N ASP A 178 14.05 22.87 -4.11
CA ASP A 178 15.04 23.69 -3.42
C ASP A 178 16.43 23.07 -3.48
N HIS A 179 16.51 21.78 -3.21
CA HIS A 179 17.75 21.00 -3.25
C HIS A 179 18.39 21.02 -4.64
N LEU A 180 17.63 20.67 -5.69
CA LEU A 180 18.15 20.63 -7.06
C LEU A 180 18.57 22.02 -7.59
N ILE A 181 17.81 23.07 -7.27
CA ILE A 181 18.12 24.44 -7.67
C ILE A 181 19.40 24.93 -6.96
N THR A 182 19.53 24.65 -5.66
CA THR A 182 20.73 24.99 -4.86
C THR A 182 21.98 24.31 -5.41
N LEU A 183 21.86 23.08 -5.88
CA LEU A 183 22.94 22.34 -6.52
C LEU A 183 23.24 22.82 -7.96
N GLY A 184 22.51 23.78 -8.49
CA GLY A 184 22.74 24.37 -9.80
C GLY A 184 22.04 23.70 -10.99
N HIS A 185 21.20 22.70 -10.76
CA HIS A 185 20.51 22.02 -11.86
C HIS A 185 19.52 22.93 -12.57
N ARG A 186 19.58 22.95 -13.91
CA ARG A 186 18.70 23.76 -14.77
C ARG A 186 18.00 22.95 -15.85
N THR A 187 18.61 21.88 -16.35
CA THR A 187 17.99 20.97 -17.30
C THR A 187 17.81 19.61 -16.62
N ILE A 188 16.55 19.26 -16.37
CA ILE A 188 16.16 18.10 -15.55
C ILE A 188 15.23 17.21 -16.40
N VAL A 189 15.46 15.90 -16.39
CA VAL A 189 14.51 14.93 -16.92
C VAL A 189 13.58 14.50 -15.79
N TYR A 190 12.28 14.51 -16.05
CA TYR A 190 11.28 13.84 -15.20
C TYR A 190 10.82 12.56 -15.89
N LEU A 191 11.16 11.41 -15.30
CA LEU A 191 10.74 10.09 -15.74
C LEU A 191 9.41 9.75 -15.06
N ASP A 192 8.31 9.92 -15.77
CA ASP A 192 6.94 9.79 -15.30
C ASP A 192 6.43 8.34 -15.41
N ALA A 193 5.34 8.03 -14.72
CA ALA A 193 4.56 6.82 -14.95
C ALA A 193 3.79 6.91 -16.28
N PRO A 194 3.49 5.78 -16.95
CA PRO A 194 2.85 5.78 -18.26
C PRO A 194 1.37 6.19 -18.18
N ARG A 195 0.74 5.96 -17.04
CA ARG A 195 -0.68 6.26 -16.84
C ARG A 195 -0.89 7.55 -16.04
N PRO A 196 -1.93 8.32 -16.37
CA PRO A 196 -2.28 9.54 -15.65
C PRO A 196 -3.01 9.23 -14.32
N VAL A 197 -2.41 8.41 -13.45
CA VAL A 197 -2.89 8.23 -12.09
C VAL A 197 -2.69 9.53 -11.32
N ALA A 198 -3.66 9.91 -10.48
CA ALA A 198 -3.71 11.22 -9.83
C ALA A 198 -2.43 11.53 -9.03
N THR A 199 -1.91 10.56 -8.27
CA THR A 199 -0.69 10.72 -7.48
C THR A 199 0.52 11.05 -8.34
N PHE A 200 0.77 10.32 -9.45
CA PHE A 200 1.91 10.59 -10.33
C PHE A 200 1.79 11.94 -11.05
N ALA A 201 0.58 12.30 -11.47
CA ALA A 201 0.31 13.61 -12.05
C ALA A 201 0.59 14.74 -11.05
N ASP A 202 0.24 14.55 -9.78
CA ASP A 202 0.46 15.53 -8.72
C ASP A 202 1.95 15.57 -8.29
N ARG A 203 2.67 14.44 -8.19
CA ARG A 203 4.14 14.38 -7.98
C ARG A 203 4.86 15.25 -9.00
N ARG A 204 4.60 15.01 -10.30
CA ARG A 204 5.16 15.80 -11.39
C ARG A 204 4.78 17.27 -11.31
N ARG A 205 3.48 17.55 -11.17
CA ARG A 205 2.96 18.93 -11.15
C ARG A 205 3.60 19.74 -10.04
N TYR A 206 3.58 19.27 -8.80
CA TYR A 206 4.13 20.00 -7.66
C TYR A 206 5.62 20.24 -7.82
N LEU A 207 6.41 19.24 -8.23
CA LEU A 207 7.83 19.43 -8.47
C LEU A 207 8.10 20.44 -9.60
N THR A 208 7.44 20.30 -10.75
CA THR A 208 7.65 21.17 -11.91
C THR A 208 7.26 22.62 -11.59
N ASP A 209 6.14 22.80 -10.89
CA ASP A 209 5.67 24.13 -10.49
C ASP A 209 6.63 24.82 -9.53
N GLN A 210 7.19 24.06 -8.57
CA GLN A 210 8.17 24.60 -7.61
C GLN A 210 9.50 24.93 -8.30
N LEU A 211 10.02 24.06 -9.14
CA LEU A 211 11.23 24.33 -9.92
C LEU A 211 11.09 25.64 -10.73
N ARG A 212 9.98 25.81 -11.46
CA ARG A 212 9.73 27.03 -12.26
C ARG A 212 9.50 28.30 -11.44
N ARG A 213 8.92 28.17 -10.25
CA ARG A 213 8.75 29.31 -9.34
C ARG A 213 10.07 29.85 -8.82
N GLN A 214 11.00 28.94 -8.53
CA GLN A 214 12.31 29.30 -7.99
C GLN A 214 13.27 29.81 -9.06
N HIS A 215 13.21 29.23 -10.26
CA HIS A 215 14.10 29.63 -11.34
C HIS A 215 13.39 29.49 -12.70
N LYS A 216 13.22 30.62 -13.40
CA LYS A 216 12.45 30.68 -14.65
C LYS A 216 13.10 29.91 -15.81
N ASP A 217 14.44 29.77 -15.78
CA ASP A 217 15.20 29.11 -16.85
C ASP A 217 15.29 27.59 -16.69
N VAL A 218 14.61 27.03 -15.69
CA VAL A 218 14.58 25.55 -15.52
C VAL A 218 13.80 24.91 -16.65
N ARG A 219 14.45 23.99 -17.32
CA ARG A 219 13.86 23.13 -18.35
C ARG A 219 13.59 21.75 -17.79
N VAL A 220 12.34 21.33 -17.79
CA VAL A 220 11.95 19.96 -17.40
C VAL A 220 11.56 19.21 -18.66
N LEU A 221 12.40 18.24 -19.04
CA LEU A 221 12.14 17.30 -20.12
C LEU A 221 11.32 16.14 -19.57
N ARG A 222 10.13 15.93 -20.10
CA ARG A 222 9.25 14.84 -19.65
C ARG A 222 9.41 13.62 -20.56
N THR A 223 9.58 12.46 -19.94
CA THR A 223 9.46 11.16 -20.56
C THR A 223 8.69 10.21 -19.65
N HIS A 224 8.39 9.00 -20.10
CA HIS A 224 7.69 8.02 -19.30
C HIS A 224 8.22 6.60 -19.55
N SER A 225 8.14 5.76 -18.53
CA SER A 225 8.32 4.31 -18.62
C SER A 225 7.34 3.62 -17.67
N ASP A 226 7.14 2.33 -17.86
CA ASP A 226 6.46 1.53 -16.86
C ASP A 226 7.23 1.59 -15.52
N ILE A 227 6.53 1.34 -14.40
CA ILE A 227 7.13 1.33 -13.04
C ILE A 227 7.83 -0.03 -12.86
N GLU A 228 8.83 -0.24 -13.69
CA GLU A 228 9.66 -1.45 -13.73
C GLU A 228 11.12 -1.06 -13.96
N ILE A 229 12.02 -1.77 -13.26
CA ILE A 229 13.48 -1.51 -13.36
C ILE A 229 13.95 -1.64 -14.81
N GLY A 230 13.55 -2.71 -15.51
CA GLY A 230 13.94 -2.98 -16.89
C GLY A 230 13.44 -1.93 -17.87
N ALA A 231 12.19 -1.51 -17.75
CA ALA A 231 11.57 -0.50 -18.63
C ALA A 231 12.24 0.87 -18.44
N ALA A 232 12.48 1.29 -17.20
CA ALA A 232 13.18 2.54 -16.89
C ALA A 232 14.63 2.51 -17.39
N ARG A 233 15.35 1.38 -17.21
CA ARG A 233 16.72 1.20 -17.72
C ARG A 233 16.75 1.32 -19.24
N ALA A 234 15.87 0.62 -19.97
CA ALA A 234 15.80 0.70 -21.41
C ALA A 234 15.49 2.13 -21.91
N LYS A 235 14.59 2.84 -21.22
CA LYS A 235 14.25 4.23 -21.53
C LYS A 235 15.46 5.15 -21.43
N VAL A 236 16.26 5.02 -20.36
CA VAL A 236 17.46 5.84 -20.17
C VAL A 236 18.51 5.51 -21.24
N LEU A 237 18.81 4.23 -21.47
CA LEU A 237 19.78 3.82 -22.51
C LEU A 237 19.44 4.39 -23.89
N ALA A 238 18.16 4.36 -24.27
CA ALA A 238 17.70 4.85 -25.57
C ALA A 238 17.78 6.39 -25.71
N ASN A 239 17.64 7.14 -24.61
CA ASN A 239 17.52 8.60 -24.68
C ASN A 239 18.76 9.35 -24.16
N TRP A 240 19.69 8.68 -23.48
CA TRP A 240 20.84 9.32 -22.84
C TRP A 240 21.67 10.17 -23.79
N PRO A 241 21.99 9.75 -25.03
CA PRO A 241 22.78 10.60 -25.95
C PRO A 241 22.13 11.96 -26.14
N SER A 242 20.83 12.01 -26.45
CA SER A 242 20.11 13.26 -26.67
C SER A 242 19.94 14.09 -25.39
N TRP A 243 19.81 13.45 -24.23
CA TRP A 243 19.76 14.16 -22.95
C TRP A 243 21.09 14.77 -22.59
N ALA A 244 22.18 14.04 -22.84
CA ALA A 244 23.53 14.56 -22.62
C ALA A 244 23.85 15.79 -23.48
N GLU A 245 23.47 15.76 -24.78
CA GLU A 245 23.56 16.89 -25.70
C GLU A 245 22.67 18.09 -25.28
N ALA A 246 21.49 17.80 -24.72
CA ALA A 246 20.59 18.84 -24.21
C ALA A 246 21.06 19.45 -22.86
N GLY A 247 22.18 19.00 -22.30
CA GLY A 247 22.73 19.48 -21.04
C GLY A 247 21.95 19.02 -19.81
N VAL A 248 21.37 17.82 -19.85
CA VAL A 248 20.72 17.23 -18.67
C VAL A 248 21.72 16.93 -17.59
N THR A 249 21.48 17.48 -16.39
CA THR A 249 22.32 17.30 -15.21
C THR A 249 21.62 16.59 -14.05
N ALA A 250 20.29 16.41 -14.14
CA ALA A 250 19.52 15.63 -13.14
C ALA A 250 18.41 14.83 -13.79
N ILE A 251 18.13 13.67 -13.24
CA ILE A 251 16.98 12.82 -13.56
C ILE A 251 16.16 12.61 -12.29
N VAL A 252 14.87 12.95 -12.32
CA VAL A 252 13.94 12.66 -11.24
C VAL A 252 12.97 11.60 -11.72
N ALA A 253 12.95 10.45 -11.07
CA ALA A 253 12.01 9.37 -11.35
C ALA A 253 10.74 9.51 -10.48
N ALA A 254 9.59 9.15 -11.02
CA ALA A 254 8.32 9.21 -10.31
C ALA A 254 8.21 8.16 -9.20
N SER A 255 9.09 7.13 -9.20
CA SER A 255 9.19 6.11 -8.16
C SER A 255 10.63 5.61 -8.01
N ASP A 256 10.94 5.02 -6.85
CA ASP A 256 12.24 4.38 -6.60
C ASP A 256 12.49 3.20 -7.55
N VAL A 257 11.46 2.44 -7.89
CA VAL A 257 11.57 1.30 -8.82
C VAL A 257 12.12 1.76 -10.17
N GLN A 258 11.62 2.89 -10.69
CA GLN A 258 12.17 3.50 -11.90
C GLN A 258 13.58 4.03 -11.67
N ALA A 259 13.86 4.67 -10.53
CA ALA A 259 15.18 5.20 -10.22
C ALA A 259 16.26 4.12 -10.16
N TYR A 260 15.94 2.92 -9.68
CA TYR A 260 16.88 1.77 -9.73
C TYR A 260 17.25 1.41 -11.18
N GLY A 261 16.27 1.46 -12.09
CA GLY A 261 16.52 1.29 -13.51
C GLY A 261 17.39 2.39 -14.12
N VAL A 262 17.16 3.66 -13.70
CA VAL A 262 17.97 4.81 -14.09
C VAL A 262 19.42 4.62 -13.65
N LEU A 263 19.64 4.29 -12.37
CA LEU A 263 21.00 4.05 -11.82
C LEU A 263 21.69 2.91 -12.56
N GLY A 264 20.99 1.81 -12.82
CA GLY A 264 21.54 0.68 -13.59
C GLY A 264 21.94 1.08 -15.01
N ALA A 265 21.12 1.86 -15.72
CA ALA A 265 21.47 2.37 -17.05
C ALA A 265 22.69 3.30 -17.04
N LEU A 266 22.75 4.21 -16.07
CA LEU A 266 23.88 5.15 -15.95
C LEU A 266 25.18 4.43 -15.62
N ALA A 267 25.14 3.37 -14.81
CA ALA A 267 26.29 2.51 -14.55
C ALA A 267 26.79 1.81 -15.82
N ASP A 268 25.91 1.26 -16.66
CA ASP A 268 26.26 0.66 -17.97
C ASP A 268 26.92 1.68 -18.90
N LEU A 269 26.40 2.90 -18.90
CA LEU A 269 26.91 4.02 -19.70
C LEU A 269 28.18 4.64 -19.14
N LYS A 270 28.64 4.18 -17.96
CA LYS A 270 29.76 4.77 -17.21
C LYS A 270 29.56 6.27 -16.95
N ALA A 271 28.31 6.70 -16.84
CA ALA A 271 27.96 8.06 -16.47
C ALA A 271 27.97 8.18 -14.94
N ASP A 272 28.89 8.98 -14.42
CA ASP A 272 29.09 9.14 -12.99
C ASP A 272 27.87 9.76 -12.29
N VAL A 273 27.43 9.14 -11.21
CA VAL A 273 26.36 9.64 -10.34
C VAL A 273 26.95 9.88 -8.95
N PRO A 274 26.90 11.12 -8.44
CA PRO A 274 26.24 12.30 -8.98
C PRO A 274 27.11 13.18 -9.90
N GLY A 275 28.39 12.86 -10.13
CA GLY A 275 29.37 13.77 -10.76
C GLY A 275 28.99 14.25 -12.16
N ARG A 276 28.40 13.40 -13.00
CA ARG A 276 27.90 13.77 -14.32
C ARG A 276 26.40 14.07 -14.32
N VAL A 277 25.63 13.32 -13.56
CA VAL A 277 24.17 13.45 -13.48
C VAL A 277 23.65 13.03 -12.11
N SER A 278 22.86 13.88 -11.50
CA SER A 278 22.15 13.59 -10.26
C SER A 278 20.91 12.74 -10.51
N VAL A 279 20.58 11.85 -9.57
CA VAL A 279 19.35 11.04 -9.61
C VAL A 279 18.57 11.23 -8.32
N ALA A 280 17.27 11.52 -8.43
CA ALA A 280 16.37 11.60 -7.31
C ALA A 280 15.04 10.88 -7.64
N SER A 281 14.25 10.59 -6.62
CA SER A 281 12.98 9.86 -6.80
C SER A 281 11.92 10.24 -5.76
N PHE A 282 10.79 9.54 -5.86
CA PHE A 282 9.74 9.48 -4.85
C PHE A 282 9.65 8.04 -4.33
N ASP A 283 9.21 7.88 -3.10
CA ASP A 283 8.85 6.73 -2.29
C ASP A 283 9.76 6.54 -1.07
N ASP A 284 11.10 6.55 -1.23
CA ASP A 284 12.11 6.27 -0.20
C ASP A 284 11.99 4.83 0.35
N LEU A 285 11.95 3.86 -0.57
CA LEU A 285 11.90 2.44 -0.24
C LEU A 285 13.20 1.98 0.46
N PRO A 286 13.19 0.88 1.22
CA PRO A 286 14.37 0.41 1.97
C PRO A 286 15.63 0.25 1.12
N PHE A 287 15.49 -0.13 -0.16
CA PHE A 287 16.64 -0.27 -1.07
C PHE A 287 17.27 1.07 -1.46
N ALA A 288 16.56 2.20 -1.33
CA ALA A 288 17.11 3.52 -1.63
C ALA A 288 18.37 3.84 -0.81
N ALA A 289 18.44 3.32 0.43
CA ALA A 289 19.58 3.53 1.31
C ALA A 289 20.83 2.69 0.96
N ILE A 290 20.67 1.60 0.21
CA ILE A 290 21.74 0.61 -0.02
C ILE A 290 22.16 0.44 -1.49
N VAL A 291 21.41 1.03 -2.44
CA VAL A 291 21.84 1.04 -3.86
C VAL A 291 23.10 1.90 -4.02
N GLY A 292 23.80 1.71 -5.11
CA GLY A 292 25.03 2.44 -5.39
C GLY A 292 24.87 3.45 -6.54
N PRO A 293 24.98 4.77 -6.26
CA PRO A 293 25.06 5.42 -4.95
C PRO A 293 23.70 5.41 -4.21
N PRO A 294 23.69 5.58 -2.86
CA PRO A 294 22.47 5.74 -2.08
C PRO A 294 21.56 6.84 -2.63
N LEU A 295 20.28 6.52 -2.83
CA LEU A 295 19.34 7.32 -3.59
C LEU A 295 18.70 8.43 -2.74
N THR A 296 18.78 9.67 -3.20
CA THR A 296 18.04 10.81 -2.69
C THR A 296 16.57 10.67 -3.10
N ALA A 297 15.66 10.65 -2.16
CA ALA A 297 14.26 10.41 -2.42
C ALA A 297 13.31 11.24 -1.54
N ILE A 298 12.14 11.58 -2.05
CA ILE A 298 11.04 12.08 -1.23
C ILE A 298 10.43 10.88 -0.50
N SER A 299 10.51 10.89 0.82
CA SER A 299 9.95 9.84 1.67
C SER A 299 8.43 9.93 1.71
N LEU A 300 7.78 8.87 1.26
CA LEU A 300 6.35 8.66 1.31
C LEU A 300 6.08 7.50 2.28
N PRO A 301 5.53 7.76 3.47
CA PRO A 301 5.38 6.72 4.50
C PRO A 301 4.28 5.72 4.14
N ALA A 302 4.60 4.75 3.28
CA ALA A 302 3.68 3.77 2.73
C ALA A 302 3.05 2.87 3.81
N PHE A 303 3.84 2.48 4.82
CA PHE A 303 3.32 1.72 5.96
C PHE A 303 2.25 2.53 6.71
N ASP A 304 2.53 3.80 7.03
CA ASP A 304 1.60 4.67 7.74
C ASP A 304 0.34 4.95 6.91
N LEU A 305 0.48 5.03 5.58
CA LEU A 305 -0.67 5.15 4.67
C LEU A 305 -1.64 3.97 4.85
N GLY A 306 -1.11 2.75 4.84
CA GLY A 306 -1.91 1.55 5.05
C GLY A 306 -2.50 1.47 6.45
N PHE A 307 -1.71 1.78 7.46
CA PHE A 307 -2.13 1.76 8.86
C PHE A 307 -3.27 2.75 9.15
N GLU A 308 -3.12 4.00 8.72
CA GLU A 308 -4.14 5.04 8.90
C GLU A 308 -5.40 4.75 8.08
N ALA A 309 -5.25 4.21 6.88
CA ALA A 309 -6.40 3.84 6.05
C ALA A 309 -7.21 2.70 6.67
N ALA A 310 -6.55 1.67 7.20
CA ALA A 310 -7.23 0.57 7.89
C ALA A 310 -7.87 1.02 9.20
N THR A 311 -7.19 1.87 9.98
CA THR A 311 -7.73 2.47 11.21
C THR A 311 -8.99 3.29 10.92
N LEU A 312 -8.93 4.13 9.88
CA LEU A 312 -10.08 4.92 9.44
C LEU A 312 -11.25 4.02 9.00
N LEU A 313 -10.96 2.96 8.25
CA LEU A 313 -11.97 2.01 7.79
C LEU A 313 -12.62 1.26 8.95
N GLN A 314 -11.83 0.79 9.93
CA GLN A 314 -12.35 0.14 11.13
C GLN A 314 -13.27 1.06 11.93
N ASP A 315 -12.88 2.34 12.13
CA ASP A 315 -13.71 3.35 12.80
C ASP A 315 -15.07 3.54 12.06
N MET A 316 -15.05 3.58 10.73
CA MET A 316 -16.26 3.67 9.91
C MET A 316 -17.15 2.42 10.06
N ILE A 317 -16.56 1.22 10.07
CA ILE A 317 -17.28 -0.06 10.25
C ILE A 317 -17.89 -0.12 11.65
N GLU A 318 -17.15 0.24 12.68
CA GLU A 318 -17.58 0.15 14.08
C GLU A 318 -18.71 1.13 14.39
N ARG A 319 -18.62 2.35 13.94
CA ARG A 319 -19.62 3.40 14.19
C ARG A 319 -20.80 3.37 13.21
N GLY A 320 -20.71 2.58 12.13
CA GLY A 320 -21.71 2.61 11.07
C GLY A 320 -21.80 3.98 10.37
N THR A 321 -20.72 4.77 10.39
CA THR A 321 -20.69 6.13 9.84
C THR A 321 -20.11 6.15 8.45
N ARG A 322 -20.62 7.08 7.62
CA ARG A 322 -20.10 7.38 6.28
C ARG A 322 -19.61 8.82 6.19
N ALA A 323 -19.40 9.49 7.33
CA ALA A 323 -18.86 10.83 7.33
C ALA A 323 -17.49 10.84 6.62
N ARG A 324 -17.38 11.62 5.56
CA ARG A 324 -16.14 11.77 4.80
C ARG A 324 -15.05 12.34 5.69
N ARG A 325 -13.90 11.67 5.71
CA ARG A 325 -12.69 12.13 6.38
C ARG A 325 -11.51 12.03 5.43
N THR A 326 -10.63 13.01 5.46
CA THR A 326 -9.36 12.99 4.74
C THR A 326 -8.24 13.11 5.76
N VAL A 327 -7.33 12.14 5.73
CA VAL A 327 -6.08 12.16 6.51
C VAL A 327 -4.95 12.48 5.54
N VAL A 328 -4.09 13.44 5.90
CA VAL A 328 -2.95 13.84 5.07
C VAL A 328 -1.67 13.53 5.83
N LEU A 329 -0.83 12.69 5.26
CA LEU A 329 0.45 12.27 5.82
C LEU A 329 1.57 13.21 5.34
N PRO A 330 2.48 13.62 6.23
CA PRO A 330 3.60 14.47 5.86
C PRO A 330 4.59 13.73 4.98
N THR A 331 5.25 14.45 4.07
CA THR A 331 6.36 13.96 3.28
C THR A 331 7.59 14.84 3.49
N HIS A 332 8.77 14.28 3.30
CA HIS A 332 10.02 15.01 3.40
C HIS A 332 11.07 14.46 2.44
N LEU A 333 12.09 15.27 2.14
CA LEU A 333 13.22 14.84 1.33
C LEU A 333 14.29 14.19 2.20
N THR A 334 14.67 12.97 1.84
CA THR A 334 15.85 12.29 2.40
C THR A 334 17.00 12.43 1.41
N VAL A 335 17.94 13.33 1.73
CA VAL A 335 19.14 13.59 0.89
C VAL A 335 20.17 12.50 1.13
N ARG A 336 20.68 11.91 0.03
CA ARG A 336 21.76 10.91 0.03
C ARG A 336 22.80 11.24 -1.06
N SER A 337 23.59 10.24 -1.47
CA SER A 337 24.76 10.46 -2.32
C SER A 337 24.48 10.46 -3.83
N SER A 338 23.25 10.21 -4.26
CA SER A 338 22.89 10.21 -5.70
C SER A 338 22.66 11.59 -6.28
N THR A 339 22.71 12.65 -5.47
CA THR A 339 22.61 14.04 -5.90
C THR A 339 23.82 14.83 -5.46
N GLY A 340 24.33 15.71 -6.32
CA GLY A 340 25.49 16.58 -6.10
C GLY A 340 25.43 17.82 -6.99
N PRO A 341 26.44 18.71 -6.94
CA PRO A 341 26.49 19.90 -7.78
C PRO A 341 26.33 19.57 -9.25
N ALA A 342 25.58 20.42 -9.98
CA ALA A 342 25.41 20.24 -11.43
C ALA A 342 26.77 20.26 -12.12
N ALA A 343 27.00 19.31 -13.03
CA ALA A 343 28.18 19.32 -13.91
C ALA A 343 28.19 20.62 -14.73
N ALA A 344 29.38 21.22 -14.85
CA ALA A 344 29.59 22.45 -15.60
C ALA A 344 29.38 22.28 -17.12
#